data_9454202de9a1ff4a58498e5d0622073f
#
_entry.id   9454202de9a1ff4a58498e5d0622073f
#
_cell.length_a   1.000
_cell.length_b   1.000
_cell.length_c   1.000
_cell.angle_alpha   90.00
_cell.angle_beta   90.00
_cell.angle_gamma   90.00
#
_symmetry.space_group_name_H-M   'P 1'
#
loop_
_entity.id
_entity.type
_entity.pdbx_description
1 polymer ?
#
loop_
_entity_poly.entity_id
_entity_poly.type
_entity_poly.pdbx_seq_one_letter_code
_entity_poly.pdbx_strand_id
1 'polypeptide(L)'
;MDKKILTFQKEMKERKKSENYDNSIFEQKKHLEFINKLFQNINFDEKKICISEIKAKLNSYKNQDIQKKRSIDNIINFDEIIEKLVSSQLKCFYCRENMKIVFENVREPTQWTLDRLNNYYAHNNDNVVICCLKCNLQRRRQNHKGFKFSKQMVITKSE
;
A
#
# COMPACT_ATOMS: atom_id res chain seq x y z
N MET A 1 -48.27 8.74 2.95
CA MET A 1 -47.16 9.58 2.46
C MET A 1 -45.98 8.65 2.15
N ASP A 2 -45.80 8.34 0.89
CA ASP A 2 -44.71 7.44 0.46
C ASP A 2 -43.40 8.20 0.50
N LYS A 3 -42.45 7.71 1.32
CA LYS A 3 -41.09 8.23 1.35
C LYS A 3 -40.36 7.82 0.06
N LYS A 4 -40.12 8.75 -0.85
CA LYS A 4 -39.26 8.58 -2.00
C LYS A 4 -37.81 8.45 -1.50
N ILE A 5 -37.26 7.24 -1.52
CA ILE A 5 -35.83 7.00 -1.27
C ILE A 5 -35.11 7.25 -2.59
N LEU A 6 -34.35 8.34 -2.68
CA LEU A 6 -33.44 8.61 -3.79
C LEU A 6 -32.12 7.89 -3.53
N THR A 7 -31.89 6.77 -4.21
CA THR A 7 -30.63 6.07 -4.18
C THR A 7 -29.72 6.66 -5.26
N PHE A 8 -28.74 7.47 -4.87
CA PHE A 8 -27.70 7.92 -5.77
C PHE A 8 -26.61 6.83 -5.87
N GLN A 9 -26.68 5.99 -6.88
CA GLN A 9 -25.54 5.20 -7.30
C GLN A 9 -24.63 6.08 -8.14
N LYS A 10 -23.61 6.67 -7.49
CA LYS A 10 -22.54 7.34 -8.20
C LYS A 10 -21.57 6.25 -8.68
N GLU A 11 -21.69 5.85 -9.94
CA GLU A 11 -20.63 5.06 -10.60
C GLU A 11 -19.34 5.88 -10.55
N MET A 12 -18.45 5.51 -9.64
CA MET A 12 -17.12 6.07 -9.61
C MET A 12 -16.34 5.47 -10.77
N LYS A 13 -16.16 6.23 -11.85
CA LYS A 13 -15.26 5.86 -12.95
C LYS A 13 -13.87 5.60 -12.36
N GLU A 14 -13.38 4.38 -12.53
CA GLU A 14 -12.02 4.01 -12.14
C GLU A 14 -11.03 4.86 -12.93
N ARG A 15 -10.20 5.62 -12.22
CA ARG A 15 -9.15 6.42 -12.83
C ARG A 15 -7.93 5.54 -13.05
N LYS A 16 -7.62 5.30 -14.32
CA LYS A 16 -6.42 4.56 -14.73
C LYS A 16 -5.19 5.48 -14.76
N LYS A 17 -4.02 4.91 -14.54
CA LYS A 17 -2.75 5.59 -14.77
C LYS A 17 -2.57 5.80 -16.28
N SER A 18 -1.89 6.89 -16.67
CA SER A 18 -1.70 7.26 -18.06
C SER A 18 -0.66 6.40 -18.82
N GLU A 19 0.07 5.54 -18.15
CA GLU A 19 1.13 4.73 -18.73
C GLU A 19 0.57 3.41 -19.26
N ASN A 20 0.85 3.11 -20.53
CA ASN A 20 0.49 1.86 -21.18
C ASN A 20 1.58 0.83 -20.94
N TYR A 21 1.38 -0.03 -19.93
CA TYR A 21 2.20 -1.21 -19.71
C TYR A 21 1.56 -2.44 -20.33
N ASP A 22 2.37 -3.45 -20.63
CA ASP A 22 1.85 -4.78 -20.94
C ASP A 22 1.04 -5.30 -19.74
N ASN A 23 -0.17 -5.80 -19.99
CA ASN A 23 -1.07 -6.28 -18.95
C ASN A 23 -0.46 -7.37 -18.05
N SER A 24 0.53 -8.11 -18.56
CA SER A 24 1.23 -9.14 -17.80
C SER A 24 1.98 -8.59 -16.57
N ILE A 25 2.34 -7.29 -16.56
CA ILE A 25 3.04 -6.67 -15.42
C ILE A 25 2.12 -6.55 -14.19
N PHE A 26 0.80 -6.54 -14.38
CA PHE A 26 -0.17 -6.42 -13.28
C PHE A 26 -0.49 -7.75 -12.60
N GLU A 27 0.08 -8.86 -13.08
CA GLU A 27 -0.10 -10.18 -12.48
C GLU A 27 0.54 -10.23 -11.10
N GLN A 28 -0.27 -10.42 -10.08
CA GLN A 28 0.16 -10.40 -8.68
C GLN A 28 1.27 -11.41 -8.36
N LYS A 29 1.28 -12.56 -9.01
CA LYS A 29 2.31 -13.60 -8.81
C LYS A 29 3.73 -13.13 -9.15
N LYS A 30 3.86 -12.23 -10.12
CA LYS A 30 5.16 -11.67 -10.54
C LYS A 30 5.72 -10.65 -9.55
N HIS A 31 4.87 -10.00 -8.78
CA HIS A 31 5.30 -8.87 -7.93
C HIS A 31 6.24 -9.29 -6.80
N LEU A 32 6.04 -10.45 -6.20
CA LEU A 32 6.97 -10.97 -5.20
C LEU A 32 8.34 -11.28 -5.81
N GLU A 33 8.36 -11.84 -7.02
CA GLU A 33 9.60 -12.06 -7.77
C GLU A 33 10.31 -10.75 -8.10
N PHE A 34 9.56 -9.71 -8.55
CA PHE A 34 10.13 -8.39 -8.82
C PHE A 34 10.82 -7.79 -7.58
N ILE A 35 10.18 -7.86 -6.41
CA ILE A 35 10.75 -7.35 -5.16
C ILE A 35 12.00 -8.13 -4.76
N ASN A 36 11.99 -9.44 -4.86
CA ASN A 36 13.16 -10.27 -4.57
C ASN A 36 14.33 -9.95 -5.51
N LYS A 37 14.08 -9.77 -6.81
CA LYS A 37 15.09 -9.36 -7.79
C LYS A 37 15.62 -7.95 -7.52
N LEU A 38 14.77 -7.00 -7.11
CA LEU A 38 15.20 -5.66 -6.70
C LEU A 38 16.13 -5.73 -5.48
N PHE A 39 15.76 -6.49 -4.47
CA PHE A 39 16.57 -6.68 -3.26
C PHE A 39 17.95 -7.28 -3.56
N GLN A 40 17.99 -8.26 -4.46
CA GLN A 40 19.23 -8.90 -4.89
C GLN A 40 19.99 -8.09 -5.96
N ASN A 41 19.47 -6.93 -6.36
CA ASN A 41 20.01 -6.09 -7.44
C ASN A 41 20.18 -6.83 -8.78
N ILE A 42 19.32 -7.81 -9.07
CA ILE A 42 19.28 -8.54 -10.34
C ILE A 42 18.61 -7.67 -11.40
N ASN A 43 19.06 -7.75 -12.66
CA ASN A 43 18.40 -7.08 -13.78
C ASN A 43 17.24 -7.92 -14.31
N PHE A 44 16.13 -7.23 -14.64
CA PHE A 44 14.95 -7.80 -15.29
C PHE A 44 14.21 -6.69 -16.04
N ASP A 45 13.36 -7.04 -16.97
CA ASP A 45 12.77 -6.09 -17.92
C ASP A 45 11.94 -5.00 -17.25
N GLU A 46 11.16 -5.36 -16.21
CA GLU A 46 10.27 -4.44 -15.50
C GLU A 46 10.96 -3.65 -14.36
N LYS A 47 12.28 -3.83 -14.16
CA LYS A 47 13.04 -3.21 -13.05
C LYS A 47 12.85 -1.70 -12.98
N LYS A 48 12.94 -1.02 -14.13
CA LYS A 48 12.80 0.45 -14.19
C LYS A 48 11.41 0.90 -13.77
N ILE A 49 10.37 0.16 -14.18
CA ILE A 49 8.97 0.45 -13.86
C ILE A 49 8.76 0.29 -12.35
N CYS A 50 9.19 -0.84 -11.78
CA CYS A 50 9.06 -1.10 -10.34
C CYS A 50 9.77 -0.02 -9.51
N ILE A 51 10.99 0.36 -9.87
CA ILE A 51 11.75 1.43 -9.19
C ILE A 51 11.00 2.76 -9.29
N SER A 52 10.48 3.11 -10.46
CA SER A 52 9.72 4.35 -10.68
C SER A 52 8.48 4.41 -9.79
N GLU A 53 7.70 3.34 -9.74
CA GLU A 53 6.50 3.23 -8.91
C GLU A 53 6.80 3.38 -7.41
N ILE A 54 7.85 2.73 -6.93
CA ILE A 54 8.25 2.82 -5.52
C ILE A 54 8.75 4.23 -5.18
N LYS A 55 9.61 4.81 -6.04
CA LYS A 55 10.13 6.18 -5.85
C LYS A 55 9.03 7.24 -5.90
N ALA A 56 8.04 7.08 -6.78
CA ALA A 56 6.90 8.00 -6.86
C ALA A 56 6.11 8.02 -5.55
N LYS A 57 5.84 6.85 -4.94
CA LYS A 57 5.20 6.78 -3.63
C LYS A 57 6.06 7.36 -2.52
N LEU A 58 7.36 7.04 -2.48
CA LEU A 58 8.29 7.60 -1.50
C LEU A 58 8.29 9.14 -1.54
N ASN A 59 8.36 9.71 -2.73
CA ASN A 59 8.30 11.17 -2.91
C ASN A 59 6.96 11.75 -2.44
N SER A 60 5.85 11.05 -2.71
CA SER A 60 4.52 11.45 -2.23
C SER A 60 4.46 11.47 -0.69
N TYR A 61 4.98 10.46 -0.01
CA TYR A 61 5.04 10.43 1.46
C TYR A 61 5.92 11.53 2.02
N LYS A 62 7.09 11.77 1.44
CA LYS A 62 7.97 12.87 1.83
C LYS A 62 7.27 14.22 1.70
N ASN A 63 6.58 14.47 0.59
CA ASN A 63 5.84 15.70 0.38
C ASN A 63 4.70 15.86 1.39
N GLN A 64 3.98 14.77 1.72
CA GLN A 64 2.95 14.80 2.77
C GLN A 64 3.52 15.20 4.13
N ASP A 65 4.69 14.67 4.50
CA ASP A 65 5.33 14.99 5.77
C ASP A 65 5.82 16.44 5.82
N ILE A 66 6.41 16.94 4.73
CA ILE A 66 6.80 18.35 4.60
C ILE A 66 5.59 19.28 4.75
N GLN A 67 4.48 18.99 4.04
CA GLN A 67 3.26 19.79 4.12
C GLN A 67 2.63 19.79 5.53
N LYS A 68 2.79 18.70 6.26
CA LYS A 68 2.33 18.57 7.65
C LYS A 68 3.36 19.04 8.68
N LYS A 69 4.45 19.63 8.23
CA LYS A 69 5.56 20.15 9.08
C LYS A 69 6.11 19.10 10.05
N ARG A 70 6.20 17.84 9.60
CA ARG A 70 6.85 16.77 10.35
C ARG A 70 8.35 16.78 10.06
N SER A 71 9.18 16.38 11.05
CA SER A 71 10.62 16.19 10.80
C SER A 71 10.83 15.06 9.79
N ILE A 72 11.63 15.36 8.75
CA ILE A 72 11.97 14.41 7.68
C ILE A 72 13.40 13.87 7.81
N ASP A 73 14.08 14.10 8.94
CA ASP A 73 15.49 13.74 9.13
C ASP A 73 15.71 12.21 9.06
N ASN A 74 14.73 11.43 9.53
CA ASN A 74 14.77 9.98 9.57
C ASN A 74 13.70 9.32 8.67
N ILE A 75 13.25 10.02 7.63
CA ILE A 75 12.26 9.46 6.72
C ILE A 75 12.81 8.19 6.05
N ILE A 76 11.96 7.17 5.94
CA ILE A 76 12.31 5.90 5.29
C ILE A 76 12.89 6.14 3.89
N ASN A 77 13.96 5.44 3.56
CA ASN A 77 14.60 5.51 2.25
C ASN A 77 14.16 4.34 1.33
N PHE A 78 14.65 4.36 0.09
CA PHE A 78 14.29 3.37 -0.91
C PHE A 78 14.68 1.93 -0.51
N ASP A 79 15.91 1.75 -0.01
CA ASP A 79 16.42 0.42 0.33
C ASP A 79 15.68 -0.17 1.54
N GLU A 80 15.37 0.66 2.54
CA GLU A 80 14.53 0.26 3.69
C GLU A 80 13.11 -0.13 3.27
N ILE A 81 12.53 0.53 2.24
CA ILE A 81 11.25 0.12 1.67
C ILE A 81 11.36 -1.27 1.03
N ILE A 82 12.40 -1.50 0.23
CA ILE A 82 12.62 -2.82 -0.39
C ILE A 82 12.78 -3.91 0.67
N GLU A 83 13.56 -3.68 1.71
CA GLU A 83 13.72 -4.61 2.83
C GLU A 83 12.37 -4.94 3.50
N LYS A 84 11.53 -3.93 3.76
CA LYS A 84 10.21 -4.16 4.34
C LYS A 84 9.28 -4.94 3.41
N LEU A 85 9.30 -4.66 2.11
CA LEU A 85 8.50 -5.37 1.12
C LEU A 85 8.91 -6.85 1.02
N VAL A 86 10.21 -7.14 1.03
CA VAL A 86 10.74 -8.52 1.04
C VAL A 86 10.40 -9.21 2.36
N SER A 87 10.67 -8.58 3.50
CA SER A 87 10.42 -9.16 4.83
C SER A 87 8.94 -9.49 5.05
N SER A 88 8.03 -8.67 4.51
CA SER A 88 6.59 -8.93 4.56
C SER A 88 6.12 -9.99 3.55
N GLN A 89 7.00 -10.45 2.65
CA GLN A 89 6.64 -11.28 1.49
C GLN A 89 5.50 -10.66 0.67
N LEU A 90 5.52 -9.34 0.56
CA LEU A 90 4.49 -8.53 -0.11
C LEU A 90 3.08 -8.78 0.43
N LYS A 91 2.96 -9.15 1.71
CA LYS A 91 1.69 -9.35 2.41
C LYS A 91 1.36 -8.15 3.30
N CYS A 92 0.09 -7.75 3.29
CA CYS A 92 -0.41 -6.67 4.12
C CYS A 92 -0.20 -6.97 5.61
N PHE A 93 0.36 -6.00 6.34
CA PHE A 93 0.57 -6.12 7.80
C PHE A 93 -0.72 -6.41 8.58
N TYR A 94 -1.87 -5.90 8.11
CA TYR A 94 -3.16 -6.05 8.79
C TYR A 94 -3.93 -7.29 8.34
N CYS A 95 -4.29 -7.40 7.07
CA CYS A 95 -5.18 -8.46 6.57
C CYS A 95 -4.45 -9.67 5.97
N ARG A 96 -3.14 -9.61 5.81
CA ARG A 96 -2.29 -10.67 5.23
C ARG A 96 -2.55 -10.97 3.75
N GLU A 97 -3.41 -10.20 3.09
CA GLU A 97 -3.61 -10.29 1.64
C GLU A 97 -2.36 -9.88 0.87
N ASN A 98 -2.16 -10.49 -0.29
CA ASN A 98 -1.05 -10.14 -1.17
C ASN A 98 -1.23 -8.72 -1.74
N MET A 99 -0.14 -7.98 -1.82
CA MET A 99 -0.16 -6.61 -2.33
C MET A 99 0.47 -6.52 -3.72
N LYS A 100 0.14 -5.44 -4.43
CA LYS A 100 0.68 -5.11 -5.75
C LYS A 100 1.69 -3.97 -5.66
N ILE A 101 2.80 -4.10 -6.39
CA ILE A 101 3.80 -3.03 -6.58
C ILE A 101 3.42 -2.16 -7.78
N VAL A 102 3.06 -2.79 -8.88
CA VAL A 102 2.60 -2.13 -10.10
C VAL A 102 1.11 -2.39 -10.26
N PHE A 103 0.34 -1.36 -10.58
CA PHE A 103 -1.11 -1.43 -10.68
C PHE A 103 -1.63 -0.40 -11.69
N GLU A 104 -2.71 -0.73 -12.38
CA GLU A 104 -3.33 0.09 -13.41
C GLU A 104 -4.24 1.17 -12.79
N ASN A 105 -5.10 0.79 -11.87
CA ASN A 105 -6.08 1.69 -11.28
C ASN A 105 -5.47 2.52 -10.15
N VAL A 106 -5.62 3.84 -10.18
CA VAL A 106 -5.07 4.75 -9.16
C VAL A 106 -5.50 4.39 -7.74
N ARG A 107 -6.72 3.86 -7.57
CA ARG A 107 -7.27 3.42 -6.28
C ARG A 107 -7.30 1.90 -6.12
N GLU A 108 -6.36 1.18 -6.74
CA GLU A 108 -6.20 -0.25 -6.54
C GLU A 108 -6.18 -0.59 -5.04
N PRO A 109 -7.16 -1.32 -4.51
CA PRO A 109 -7.25 -1.55 -3.05
C PRO A 109 -6.13 -2.42 -2.50
N THR A 110 -5.52 -3.26 -3.34
CA THR A 110 -4.42 -4.16 -2.97
C THR A 110 -3.04 -3.54 -3.19
N GLN A 111 -2.93 -2.31 -3.70
CA GLN A 111 -1.63 -1.64 -3.81
C GLN A 111 -0.96 -1.51 -2.45
N TRP A 112 0.36 -1.69 -2.41
CA TRP A 112 1.13 -1.46 -1.21
C TRP A 112 1.13 0.01 -0.79
N THR A 113 1.14 0.27 0.49
CA THR A 113 1.23 1.61 1.09
C THR A 113 2.09 1.57 2.35
N LEU A 114 2.58 2.73 2.77
CA LEU A 114 3.16 2.94 4.09
C LEU A 114 2.07 3.47 5.03
N ASP A 115 1.85 2.79 6.13
CA ASP A 115 0.97 3.26 7.20
C ASP A 115 1.79 3.58 8.44
N ARG A 116 1.62 4.79 8.98
CA ARG A 116 2.32 5.23 10.18
C ARG A 116 1.65 4.65 11.42
N LEU A 117 2.43 4.00 12.27
CA LEU A 117 1.95 3.48 13.55
C LEU A 117 1.50 4.61 14.47
N ASN A 118 2.26 5.69 14.51
CA ASN A 118 1.93 6.93 15.19
C ASN A 118 1.81 8.07 14.17
N ASN A 119 0.62 8.65 14.06
CA ASN A 119 0.29 9.68 13.07
C ASN A 119 0.92 11.07 13.35
N TYR A 120 1.48 11.27 14.52
CA TYR A 120 2.19 12.53 14.87
C TYR A 120 3.57 12.62 14.22
N TYR A 121 4.23 11.48 13.98
CA TYR A 121 5.56 11.43 13.38
C TYR A 121 5.49 11.22 11.86
N ALA A 122 6.61 11.48 11.19
CA ALA A 122 6.77 11.26 9.76
C ALA A 122 6.79 9.76 9.39
N HIS A 123 6.91 9.48 8.09
CA HIS A 123 7.11 8.12 7.57
C HIS A 123 8.56 7.64 7.81
N ASN A 124 8.95 7.56 9.09
CA ASN A 124 10.25 7.04 9.51
C ASN A 124 10.25 5.51 9.45
N ASN A 125 11.41 4.91 9.25
CA ASN A 125 11.52 3.45 9.12
C ASN A 125 10.95 2.68 10.32
N ASP A 126 11.14 3.17 11.53
CA ASP A 126 10.61 2.59 12.78
C ASP A 126 9.12 2.90 13.03
N ASN A 127 8.55 3.86 12.32
CA ASN A 127 7.17 4.32 12.48
C ASN A 127 6.22 3.84 11.38
N VAL A 128 6.67 3.05 10.41
CA VAL A 128 5.84 2.60 9.30
C VAL A 128 5.77 1.08 9.18
N VAL A 129 4.62 0.63 8.73
CA VAL A 129 4.40 -0.75 8.30
C VAL A 129 3.90 -0.77 6.86
N ILE A 130 4.16 -1.86 6.15
CA ILE A 130 3.65 -2.07 4.79
C ILE A 130 2.25 -2.66 4.89
N CYS A 131 1.28 -2.00 4.28
CA CYS A 131 -0.09 -2.50 4.22
C CYS A 131 -0.78 -2.16 2.90
N CYS A 132 -1.88 -2.84 2.59
CA CYS A 132 -2.67 -2.52 1.40
C CYS A 132 -3.45 -1.21 1.58
N LEU A 133 -3.76 -0.55 0.47
CA LEU A 133 -4.51 0.72 0.48
C LEU A 133 -5.84 0.58 1.23
N LYS A 134 -6.56 -0.52 1.02
CA LYS A 134 -7.84 -0.80 1.70
C LYS A 134 -7.69 -0.74 3.22
N CYS A 135 -6.72 -1.45 3.78
CA CYS A 135 -6.50 -1.46 5.23
C CYS A 135 -6.01 -0.10 5.75
N ASN A 136 -5.12 0.57 5.02
CA ASN A 136 -4.64 1.90 5.39
C ASN A 136 -5.80 2.90 5.51
N LEU A 137 -6.69 2.94 4.51
CA LEU A 137 -7.86 3.81 4.53
C LEU A 137 -8.87 3.44 5.63
N GLN A 138 -9.05 2.16 5.92
CA GLN A 138 -9.97 1.68 6.97
C GLN A 138 -9.45 1.97 8.39
N ARG A 139 -8.14 1.82 8.61
CA ARG A 139 -7.55 2.05 9.93
C ARG A 139 -7.69 3.50 10.39
N ARG A 140 -7.44 4.45 9.53
CA ARG A 140 -7.47 5.88 9.87
C ARG A 140 -6.60 6.20 11.10
N ARG A 141 -7.25 6.49 12.26
CA ARG A 141 -6.61 6.81 13.54
C ARG A 141 -6.77 5.71 14.59
N GLN A 142 -7.34 4.56 14.23
CA GLN A 142 -7.49 3.45 15.15
C GLN A 142 -6.11 2.93 15.59
N ASN A 143 -6.06 2.40 16.81
CA ASN A 143 -4.85 1.74 17.30
C ASN A 143 -4.48 0.57 16.38
N HIS A 144 -3.22 0.54 15.92
CA HIS A 144 -2.77 -0.43 14.93
C HIS A 144 -2.83 -1.88 15.43
N LYS A 145 -2.58 -2.14 16.74
CA LYS A 145 -2.65 -3.49 17.31
C LYS A 145 -4.09 -4.01 17.35
N GLY A 146 -5.03 -3.16 17.80
CA GLY A 146 -6.45 -3.51 17.82
C GLY A 146 -7.01 -3.71 16.41
N PHE A 147 -6.65 -2.84 15.48
CA PHE A 147 -7.06 -2.96 14.07
C PHE A 147 -6.51 -4.24 13.43
N LYS A 148 -5.22 -4.55 13.64
CA LYS A 148 -4.60 -5.80 13.17
C LYS A 148 -5.32 -7.03 13.74
N PHE A 149 -5.59 -7.04 15.04
CA PHE A 149 -6.32 -8.11 15.68
C PHE A 149 -7.69 -8.34 15.04
N SER A 150 -8.48 -7.27 14.83
CA SER A 150 -9.80 -7.37 14.22
C SER A 150 -9.76 -7.89 12.77
N LYS A 151 -8.70 -7.59 12.01
CA LYS A 151 -8.54 -8.05 10.63
C LYS A 151 -8.12 -9.52 10.52
N GLN A 152 -7.46 -10.04 11.53
CA GLN A 152 -6.94 -11.43 11.55
C GLN A 152 -7.81 -12.37 12.40
N MET A 153 -8.82 -11.84 13.10
CA MET A 153 -9.73 -12.64 13.91
C MET A 153 -10.63 -13.51 13.02
N VAL A 154 -10.64 -14.80 13.30
CA VAL A 154 -11.57 -15.76 12.68
C VAL A 154 -12.63 -16.10 13.72
N ILE A 155 -13.89 -15.80 13.41
CA ILE A 155 -15.03 -16.16 14.26
C ILE A 155 -15.61 -17.47 13.72
N THR A 156 -15.47 -18.54 14.48
CA THR A 156 -16.13 -19.83 14.18
C THR A 156 -17.37 -19.94 15.04
N LYS A 157 -18.51 -20.27 14.39
CA LYS A 157 -19.74 -20.61 15.11
C LYS A 157 -19.62 -22.06 15.56
N SER A 158 -19.62 -22.31 16.88
CA SER A 158 -19.80 -23.67 17.40
C SER A 158 -21.25 -24.09 17.17
N GLU A 159 -21.46 -25.25 16.58
CA GLU A 159 -22.77 -25.91 16.52
C GLU A 159 -23.20 -26.40 17.89
#